data_ff8d3000e7641d3338bb4f8911620038
#
_entry.id   ff8d3000e7641d3338bb4f8911620038
#
_cell.length_a   1.000
_cell.length_b   1.000
_cell.length_c   1.000
_cell.angle_alpha   90.00
_cell.angle_beta   90.00
_cell.angle_gamma   90.00
#
_symmetry.space_group_name_H-M   'P 1'
#
loop_
_entity.id
_entity.type
_entity.pdbx_description
1 polymer ?
#
loop_
_entity_poly.entity_id
_entity_poly.type
_entity_poly.pdbx_seq_one_letter_code
_entity_poly.pdbx_strand_id
1 'polypeptide(L)'
;MKKIISIFAAALIMCSTSAGCYSEKEAVSTDGSTSMEKVIGVLGETFENDTGITVTYNPTGSGSGIKAVAAGTCDIGLSSRDLKDEEKEQGLTATILAYDGIAIIVNPENPINDLDVETIAKIYTGEIANWSEIGGVNAEIVLIGREAGSGTRDGFESITDTEDNCKYRQELTSTGDVITTVAGNPAAIGYASVASVKDSVKMVTVGGITPSEETIKDGSYVVQRPFVLVTKADTELSESAQEFFDYITSEKAREAISSAGVVAAN
;
A
#
# COMPACT_ATOMS: atom_id res chain seq x y z
N MET A 1 -28.39 88.37 6.78
CA MET A 1 -28.26 87.05 6.10
C MET A 1 -26.93 86.47 6.59
N LYS A 2 -26.95 85.63 7.64
CA LYS A 2 -25.78 85.02 8.23
C LYS A 2 -25.79 83.57 7.85
N LYS A 3 -24.73 83.11 7.12
CA LYS A 3 -24.53 81.73 6.74
C LYS A 3 -23.82 81.03 7.91
N ILE A 4 -24.43 79.99 8.45
CA ILE A 4 -23.86 79.14 9.47
C ILE A 4 -23.19 77.92 8.69
N ILE A 5 -21.87 77.80 8.86
CA ILE A 5 -21.11 76.68 8.33
C ILE A 5 -21.00 75.65 9.44
N SER A 6 -21.65 74.51 9.28
CA SER A 6 -21.50 73.35 10.17
C SER A 6 -20.30 72.51 9.72
N ILE A 7 -19.32 72.40 10.58
CA ILE A 7 -18.15 71.52 10.39
C ILE A 7 -18.53 70.16 10.97
N PHE A 8 -18.67 69.13 10.12
CA PHE A 8 -18.79 67.72 10.52
C PHE A 8 -17.37 67.14 10.65
N ALA A 9 -16.97 66.89 11.87
CA ALA A 9 -15.75 66.12 12.14
C ALA A 9 -16.05 64.61 11.99
N ALA A 10 -15.60 63.98 10.91
CA ALA A 10 -15.65 62.54 10.74
C ALA A 10 -14.50 61.89 11.51
N ALA A 11 -14.80 61.25 12.63
CA ALA A 11 -13.84 60.39 13.34
C ALA A 11 -13.65 59.09 12.55
N LEU A 12 -12.49 58.92 11.92
CA LEU A 12 -12.07 57.68 11.22
C LEU A 12 -11.59 56.68 12.31
N ILE A 13 -12.47 55.73 12.68
CA ILE A 13 -12.05 54.58 13.51
C ILE A 13 -11.30 53.62 12.58
N MET A 14 -9.95 53.58 12.68
CA MET A 14 -9.13 52.55 12.12
C MET A 14 -9.36 51.26 12.95
N CYS A 15 -10.27 50.39 12.51
CA CYS A 15 -10.26 49.00 12.91
C CYS A 15 -9.04 48.32 12.27
N SER A 16 -7.94 48.17 13.04
CA SER A 16 -6.86 47.27 12.69
C SER A 16 -7.36 45.84 12.87
N THR A 17 -7.91 45.29 11.79
CA THR A 17 -8.08 43.84 11.68
C THR A 17 -6.70 43.23 11.56
N SER A 18 -6.18 42.70 12.65
CA SER A 18 -5.09 41.73 12.61
C SER A 18 -5.64 40.49 11.88
N ALA A 19 -5.50 40.48 10.57
CA ALA A 19 -5.61 39.25 9.81
C ALA A 19 -4.45 38.36 10.26
N GLY A 20 -4.69 37.50 11.25
CA GLY A 20 -3.85 36.36 11.49
C GLY A 20 -3.87 35.56 10.19
N CYS A 21 -2.75 35.54 9.48
CA CYS A 21 -2.52 34.55 8.44
C CYS A 21 -2.57 33.17 9.14
N TYR A 22 -3.74 32.57 9.18
CA TYR A 22 -3.83 31.14 9.38
C TYR A 22 -3.36 30.56 8.06
N SER A 23 -2.08 30.20 7.98
CA SER A 23 -1.56 29.38 6.89
C SER A 23 -2.23 28.03 7.08
N GLU A 24 -3.24 27.76 6.29
CA GLU A 24 -3.82 26.41 6.18
C GLU A 24 -2.66 25.51 5.71
N LYS A 25 -2.26 24.53 6.53
CA LYS A 25 -1.20 23.60 6.18
C LYS A 25 -1.65 22.80 4.94
N GLU A 26 -0.77 22.71 3.98
CA GLU A 26 -1.04 21.97 2.74
C GLU A 26 -1.26 20.49 3.05
N ALA A 27 -2.28 19.89 2.45
CA ALA A 27 -2.55 18.45 2.61
C ALA A 27 -1.43 17.63 1.96
N VAL A 28 -1.06 16.50 2.57
CA VAL A 28 -0.08 15.56 2.03
C VAL A 28 -0.77 14.63 1.05
N SER A 29 -0.21 14.48 -0.15
CA SER A 29 -0.72 13.57 -1.17
C SER A 29 0.14 12.31 -1.29
N THR A 30 -0.50 11.13 -1.18
CA THR A 30 0.15 9.85 -1.40
C THR A 30 -0.58 9.04 -2.48
N ASP A 31 0.17 8.31 -3.29
CA ASP A 31 -0.36 7.53 -4.41
C ASP A 31 0.38 6.20 -4.52
N GLY A 32 -0.31 5.11 -4.83
CA GLY A 32 0.36 3.86 -5.18
C GLY A 32 -0.28 2.57 -4.64
N SER A 33 0.54 1.75 -4.02
CA SER A 33 0.26 0.35 -3.67
C SER A 33 -1.04 0.16 -2.89
N THR A 34 -1.98 -0.57 -3.46
CA THR A 34 -3.26 -0.94 -2.80
C THR A 34 -3.08 -1.89 -1.61
N SER A 35 -1.92 -2.53 -1.46
CA SER A 35 -1.60 -3.35 -0.29
C SER A 35 -1.24 -2.52 0.93
N MET A 36 -0.88 -1.25 0.75
CA MET A 36 -0.51 -0.33 1.83
C MET A 36 -1.71 0.42 2.42
N GLU A 37 -2.92 0.20 1.90
CA GLU A 37 -4.13 0.92 2.30
C GLU A 37 -4.32 0.97 3.82
N LYS A 38 -4.21 -0.18 4.48
CA LYS A 38 -4.43 -0.26 5.93
C LYS A 38 -3.35 0.48 6.72
N VAL A 39 -2.08 0.31 6.38
CA VAL A 39 -0.97 0.96 7.11
C VAL A 39 -0.96 2.46 6.87
N ILE A 40 -1.17 2.91 5.64
CA ILE A 40 -1.24 4.36 5.34
C ILE A 40 -2.49 4.99 5.95
N GLY A 41 -3.63 4.27 5.97
CA GLY A 41 -4.84 4.73 6.65
C GLY A 41 -4.62 4.99 8.14
N VAL A 42 -4.02 4.04 8.86
CA VAL A 42 -3.71 4.19 10.31
C VAL A 42 -2.70 5.31 10.55
N LEU A 43 -1.64 5.38 9.75
CA LEU A 43 -0.60 6.40 9.90
C LEU A 43 -1.13 7.80 9.57
N GLY A 44 -1.92 7.93 8.50
CA GLY A 44 -2.54 9.20 8.11
C GLY A 44 -3.53 9.71 9.14
N GLU A 45 -4.42 8.84 9.65
CA GLU A 45 -5.38 9.21 10.69
C GLU A 45 -4.67 9.65 11.99
N THR A 46 -3.64 8.92 12.42
CA THR A 46 -2.88 9.28 13.62
C THR A 46 -2.18 10.63 13.43
N PHE A 47 -1.54 10.83 12.28
CA PHE A 47 -0.85 12.08 11.97
C PHE A 47 -1.81 13.27 11.88
N GLU A 48 -2.97 13.11 11.23
CA GLU A 48 -3.99 14.15 11.13
C GLU A 48 -4.55 14.53 12.51
N ASN A 49 -4.78 13.55 13.38
CA ASN A 49 -5.23 13.80 14.76
C ASN A 49 -4.19 14.62 15.58
N ASP A 50 -2.90 14.37 15.37
CA ASP A 50 -1.82 15.01 16.12
C ASP A 50 -1.48 16.42 15.58
N THR A 51 -1.57 16.61 14.26
CA THR A 51 -1.05 17.83 13.58
C THR A 51 -2.12 18.70 12.94
N GLY A 52 -3.30 18.13 12.66
CA GLY A 52 -4.35 18.75 11.86
C GLY A 52 -4.05 18.78 10.35
N ILE A 53 -2.98 18.09 9.88
CA ILE A 53 -2.64 18.00 8.47
C ILE A 53 -3.32 16.78 7.87
N THR A 54 -4.15 16.97 6.85
CA THR A 54 -4.81 15.86 6.14
C THR A 54 -3.83 15.10 5.27
N VAL A 55 -3.87 13.77 5.33
CA VAL A 55 -3.12 12.88 4.43
C VAL A 55 -4.11 12.21 3.46
N THR A 56 -3.92 12.47 2.17
CA THR A 56 -4.72 11.84 1.12
C THR A 56 -4.01 10.62 0.58
N TYR A 57 -4.76 9.55 0.32
CA TYR A 57 -4.23 8.31 -0.24
C TYR A 57 -5.03 7.89 -1.48
N ASN A 58 -4.32 7.68 -2.59
CA ASN A 58 -4.89 7.24 -3.86
C ASN A 58 -4.38 5.83 -4.22
N PRO A 59 -5.20 4.78 -4.12
CA PRO A 59 -4.77 3.38 -4.30
C PRO A 59 -4.72 2.97 -5.77
N THR A 60 -3.70 3.39 -6.52
CA THR A 60 -3.57 3.19 -7.98
C THR A 60 -2.64 2.04 -8.39
N GLY A 61 -1.93 1.41 -7.41
CA GLY A 61 -0.91 0.40 -7.65
C GLY A 61 0.52 0.97 -7.65
N SER A 62 1.51 0.13 -7.29
CA SER A 62 2.89 0.57 -7.07
C SER A 62 3.51 1.30 -8.25
N GLY A 63 3.37 0.75 -9.46
CA GLY A 63 3.94 1.37 -10.66
C GLY A 63 3.31 2.73 -10.99
N SER A 64 2.02 2.93 -10.68
CA SER A 64 1.34 4.22 -10.86
C SER A 64 1.83 5.25 -9.84
N GLY A 65 1.96 4.87 -8.56
CA GLY A 65 2.49 5.74 -7.51
C GLY A 65 3.94 6.17 -7.78
N ILE A 66 4.78 5.25 -8.23
CA ILE A 66 6.17 5.57 -8.64
C ILE A 66 6.18 6.60 -9.78
N LYS A 67 5.33 6.41 -10.80
CA LYS A 67 5.20 7.37 -11.91
C LYS A 67 4.63 8.72 -11.45
N ALA A 68 3.69 8.73 -10.50
CA ALA A 68 3.11 9.96 -9.96
C ALA A 68 4.18 10.82 -9.26
N VAL A 69 5.07 10.21 -8.45
CA VAL A 69 6.21 10.92 -7.86
C VAL A 69 7.19 11.42 -8.91
N ALA A 70 7.54 10.58 -9.89
CA ALA A 70 8.44 10.99 -10.98
C ALA A 70 7.90 12.21 -11.75
N ALA A 71 6.58 12.27 -11.95
CA ALA A 71 5.88 13.38 -12.59
C ALA A 71 5.63 14.58 -11.66
N GLY A 72 5.85 14.47 -10.34
CA GLY A 72 5.56 15.51 -9.36
C GLY A 72 4.07 15.74 -9.13
N THR A 73 3.22 14.72 -9.32
CA THR A 73 1.76 14.79 -9.13
C THR A 73 1.29 14.26 -7.77
N CYS A 74 2.18 13.69 -6.97
CA CYS A 74 1.99 13.41 -5.55
C CYS A 74 3.30 13.63 -4.80
N ASP A 75 3.21 13.82 -3.48
CA ASP A 75 4.36 14.07 -2.61
C ASP A 75 5.15 12.79 -2.33
N ILE A 76 4.46 11.72 -1.97
CA ILE A 76 5.06 10.44 -1.58
C ILE A 76 4.41 9.31 -2.36
N GLY A 77 5.21 8.56 -3.10
CA GLY A 77 4.79 7.32 -3.75
C GLY A 77 4.84 6.13 -2.82
N LEU A 78 3.92 5.21 -3.00
CA LEU A 78 3.77 4.01 -2.18
C LEU A 78 4.01 2.78 -3.06
N SER A 79 5.03 1.99 -2.71
CA SER A 79 5.36 0.78 -3.45
C SER A 79 5.40 -0.44 -2.53
N SER A 80 4.94 -1.57 -3.02
CA SER A 80 5.05 -2.86 -2.36
C SER A 80 6.07 -3.78 -3.05
N ARG A 81 7.10 -3.18 -3.57
CA ARG A 81 8.35 -3.76 -4.10
C ARG A 81 9.45 -2.71 -4.10
N ASP A 82 10.67 -3.16 -4.24
CA ASP A 82 11.81 -2.26 -4.48
C ASP A 82 11.67 -1.50 -5.80
N LEU A 83 12.39 -0.36 -5.90
CA LEU A 83 12.52 0.36 -7.16
C LEU A 83 13.39 -0.44 -8.14
N LYS A 84 12.94 -0.50 -9.39
CA LYS A 84 13.74 -0.99 -10.51
C LYS A 84 14.89 -0.02 -10.80
N ASP A 85 15.93 -0.49 -11.48
CA ASP A 85 17.10 0.34 -11.75
C ASP A 85 16.75 1.53 -12.65
N GLU A 86 15.89 1.34 -13.65
CA GLU A 86 15.38 2.43 -14.49
C GLU A 86 14.55 3.49 -13.72
N GLU A 87 13.93 3.11 -12.59
CA GLU A 87 13.21 4.04 -11.73
C GLU A 87 14.19 4.84 -10.85
N LYS A 88 15.24 4.20 -10.34
CA LYS A 88 16.34 4.87 -9.62
C LYS A 88 17.09 5.85 -10.52
N GLU A 89 17.33 5.47 -11.80
CA GLU A 89 17.96 6.34 -12.80
C GLU A 89 17.13 7.61 -13.10
N GLN A 90 15.83 7.62 -12.84
CA GLN A 90 14.99 8.81 -12.89
C GLN A 90 15.11 9.73 -11.66
N GLY A 91 16.07 9.46 -10.77
CA GLY A 91 16.29 10.23 -9.56
C GLY A 91 15.28 9.95 -8.44
N LEU A 92 14.66 8.76 -8.45
CA LEU A 92 13.77 8.34 -7.38
C LEU A 92 14.55 7.65 -6.25
N THR A 93 14.14 7.93 -5.02
CA THR A 93 14.71 7.36 -3.79
C THR A 93 13.67 6.51 -3.10
N ALA A 94 14.12 5.37 -2.56
CA ALA A 94 13.30 4.42 -1.83
C ALA A 94 13.68 4.40 -0.35
N THR A 95 12.70 4.50 0.53
CA THR A 95 12.86 4.31 1.99
C THR A 95 11.94 3.18 2.42
N ILE A 96 12.49 2.14 3.04
CA ILE A 96 11.68 1.01 3.52
C ILE A 96 10.91 1.45 4.77
N LEU A 97 9.58 1.37 4.70
CA LEU A 97 8.67 1.65 5.81
C LEU A 97 8.46 0.41 6.69
N ALA A 98 8.21 -0.73 6.05
CA ALA A 98 7.83 -1.97 6.71
C ALA A 98 8.08 -3.18 5.80
N TYR A 99 7.96 -4.39 6.38
CA TYR A 99 7.89 -5.64 5.64
C TYR A 99 6.50 -6.25 5.78
N ASP A 100 5.98 -6.81 4.67
CA ASP A 100 4.68 -7.44 4.59
C ASP A 100 4.79 -8.81 3.91
N GLY A 101 4.03 -9.78 4.42
CA GLY A 101 3.89 -11.08 3.77
C GLY A 101 2.93 -11.02 2.60
N ILE A 102 3.21 -11.81 1.57
CA ILE A 102 2.26 -12.09 0.49
C ILE A 102 1.60 -13.44 0.83
N ALA A 103 0.39 -13.38 1.39
CA ALA A 103 -0.39 -14.57 1.70
C ALA A 103 -0.89 -15.23 0.42
N ILE A 104 -0.74 -16.54 0.33
CA ILE A 104 -1.48 -17.36 -0.63
C ILE A 104 -2.86 -17.60 -0.05
N ILE A 105 -3.90 -17.23 -0.78
CA ILE A 105 -5.28 -17.28 -0.31
C ILE A 105 -6.15 -18.17 -1.19
N VAL A 106 -7.04 -18.91 -0.54
CA VAL A 106 -8.06 -19.74 -1.18
C VAL A 106 -9.42 -19.49 -0.55
N ASN A 107 -10.47 -19.93 -1.18
CA ASN A 107 -11.81 -19.92 -0.59
C ASN A 107 -11.81 -20.79 0.69
N PRO A 108 -12.57 -20.43 1.75
CA PRO A 108 -12.64 -21.22 2.98
C PRO A 108 -13.08 -22.67 2.79
N GLU A 109 -13.86 -22.98 1.76
CA GLU A 109 -14.32 -24.33 1.42
C GLU A 109 -13.23 -25.19 0.74
N ASN A 110 -12.13 -24.58 0.28
CA ASN A 110 -11.03 -25.32 -0.35
C ASN A 110 -10.30 -26.16 0.73
N PRO A 111 -10.09 -27.48 0.54
CA PRO A 111 -9.47 -28.34 1.55
C PRO A 111 -7.95 -28.16 1.67
N ILE A 112 -7.29 -27.49 0.75
CA ILE A 112 -5.84 -27.28 0.76
C ILE A 112 -5.47 -26.35 1.92
N ASN A 113 -4.48 -26.75 2.73
CA ASN A 113 -4.02 -25.98 3.89
C ASN A 113 -2.55 -25.59 3.82
N ASP A 114 -1.76 -26.30 3.02
CA ASP A 114 -0.32 -26.05 2.87
C ASP A 114 0.10 -26.23 1.41
N LEU A 115 1.00 -25.36 0.95
CA LEU A 115 1.66 -25.44 -0.36
C LEU A 115 3.12 -25.02 -0.18
N ASP A 116 4.04 -25.67 -0.86
CA ASP A 116 5.40 -25.15 -0.97
C ASP A 116 5.53 -24.17 -2.16
N VAL A 117 6.61 -23.41 -2.20
CA VAL A 117 6.85 -22.40 -3.25
C VAL A 117 6.90 -23.03 -4.64
N GLU A 118 7.47 -24.23 -4.78
CA GLU A 118 7.55 -24.94 -6.05
C GLU A 118 6.15 -25.35 -6.56
N THR A 119 5.30 -25.86 -5.67
CA THR A 119 3.90 -26.19 -6.01
C THR A 119 3.11 -24.96 -6.40
N ILE A 120 3.29 -23.83 -5.68
CA ILE A 120 2.68 -22.54 -6.02
C ILE A 120 3.12 -22.11 -7.43
N ALA A 121 4.40 -22.19 -7.75
CA ALA A 121 4.93 -21.87 -9.07
C ALA A 121 4.30 -22.74 -10.18
N LYS A 122 4.23 -24.05 -9.96
CA LYS A 122 3.57 -25.00 -10.91
C LYS A 122 2.10 -24.72 -11.12
N ILE A 123 1.39 -24.31 -10.08
CA ILE A 123 -0.01 -23.88 -10.19
C ILE A 123 -0.10 -22.64 -11.08
N TYR A 124 0.68 -21.60 -10.80
CA TYR A 124 0.57 -20.33 -11.53
C TYR A 124 1.13 -20.39 -12.96
N THR A 125 2.06 -21.29 -13.25
CA THR A 125 2.53 -21.57 -14.62
C THR A 125 1.60 -22.51 -15.41
N GLY A 126 0.59 -23.10 -14.73
CA GLY A 126 -0.38 -24.02 -15.33
C GLY A 126 0.12 -25.45 -15.52
N GLU A 127 1.25 -25.84 -14.90
CA GLU A 127 1.70 -27.22 -14.85
C GLU A 127 0.77 -28.09 -13.97
N ILE A 128 0.22 -27.50 -12.89
CA ILE A 128 -0.83 -28.07 -12.07
C ILE A 128 -2.10 -27.25 -12.33
N ALA A 129 -3.08 -27.88 -12.98
CA ALA A 129 -4.29 -27.19 -13.43
C ALA A 129 -5.56 -27.61 -12.67
N ASN A 130 -5.50 -28.70 -11.89
CA ASN A 130 -6.65 -29.23 -11.16
C ASN A 130 -6.28 -29.47 -9.70
N TRP A 131 -7.15 -29.06 -8.78
CA TRP A 131 -6.93 -29.24 -7.34
C TRP A 131 -6.73 -30.70 -6.93
N SER A 132 -7.31 -31.67 -7.67
CA SER A 132 -7.13 -33.11 -7.40
C SER A 132 -5.70 -33.60 -7.58
N GLU A 133 -4.87 -32.90 -8.35
CA GLU A 133 -3.46 -33.24 -8.54
C GLU A 133 -2.63 -33.04 -7.26
N ILE A 134 -3.13 -32.22 -6.35
CA ILE A 134 -2.47 -31.91 -5.06
C ILE A 134 -3.34 -32.26 -3.85
N GLY A 135 -4.25 -33.20 -4.00
CA GLY A 135 -5.08 -33.72 -2.90
C GLY A 135 -6.35 -32.92 -2.57
N GLY A 136 -6.71 -31.97 -3.42
CA GLY A 136 -7.95 -31.21 -3.34
C GLY A 136 -9.12 -31.88 -4.07
N VAL A 137 -10.20 -31.14 -4.27
CA VAL A 137 -11.38 -31.60 -5.01
C VAL A 137 -11.10 -31.67 -6.52
N ASN A 138 -11.85 -32.48 -7.26
CA ASN A 138 -11.72 -32.50 -8.71
C ASN A 138 -12.40 -31.25 -9.33
N ALA A 139 -11.63 -30.18 -9.41
CA ALA A 139 -12.02 -28.89 -9.99
C ALA A 139 -10.81 -28.20 -10.62
N GLU A 140 -11.01 -27.55 -11.78
CA GLU A 140 -9.99 -26.72 -12.41
C GLU A 140 -9.63 -25.55 -11.51
N ILE A 141 -8.32 -25.28 -11.36
CA ILE A 141 -7.82 -24.17 -10.53
C ILE A 141 -8.06 -22.84 -11.26
N VAL A 142 -8.71 -21.89 -10.59
CA VAL A 142 -8.95 -20.54 -11.11
C VAL A 142 -7.91 -19.59 -10.56
N LEU A 143 -6.94 -19.19 -11.40
CA LEU A 143 -5.82 -18.33 -11.02
C LEU A 143 -6.24 -16.86 -11.01
N ILE A 144 -6.26 -16.26 -9.83
CA ILE A 144 -6.54 -14.85 -9.64
C ILE A 144 -5.23 -14.12 -9.33
N GLY A 145 -4.91 -13.11 -10.13
CA GLY A 145 -3.71 -12.30 -9.97
C GLY A 145 -4.00 -10.81 -9.99
N ARG A 146 -2.91 -10.06 -10.06
CA ARG A 146 -2.92 -8.61 -10.12
C ARG A 146 -2.48 -8.15 -11.52
N GLU A 147 -2.89 -6.94 -11.86
CA GLU A 147 -2.51 -6.24 -13.09
C GLU A 147 -0.99 -6.01 -13.19
N ALA A 148 -0.51 -5.76 -14.40
CA ALA A 148 0.86 -5.32 -14.61
C ALA A 148 1.13 -3.99 -13.89
N GLY A 149 2.29 -3.89 -13.22
CA GLY A 149 2.66 -2.74 -12.37
C GLY A 149 2.20 -2.84 -10.92
N SER A 150 1.51 -3.92 -10.53
CA SER A 150 1.27 -4.23 -9.13
C SER A 150 2.56 -4.71 -8.47
N GLY A 151 3.01 -4.00 -7.42
CA GLY A 151 4.18 -4.45 -6.64
C GLY A 151 3.95 -5.77 -5.91
N THR A 152 2.69 -6.15 -5.64
CA THR A 152 2.37 -7.47 -5.08
C THR A 152 2.57 -8.56 -6.11
N ARG A 153 2.19 -8.32 -7.38
CA ARG A 153 2.47 -9.23 -8.48
C ARG A 153 3.97 -9.37 -8.69
N ASP A 154 4.67 -8.25 -8.82
CA ASP A 154 6.13 -8.25 -9.04
C ASP A 154 6.85 -9.03 -7.92
N GLY A 155 6.50 -8.78 -6.65
CA GLY A 155 7.07 -9.51 -5.52
C GLY A 155 6.70 -11.01 -5.49
N PHE A 156 5.46 -11.35 -5.79
CA PHE A 156 5.00 -12.74 -5.86
C PHE A 156 5.71 -13.52 -6.97
N GLU A 157 5.71 -12.99 -8.19
CA GLU A 157 6.33 -13.62 -9.35
C GLU A 157 7.84 -13.78 -9.18
N SER A 158 8.52 -12.80 -8.59
CA SER A 158 9.95 -12.86 -8.31
C SER A 158 10.31 -13.95 -7.27
N ILE A 159 9.52 -14.07 -6.20
CA ILE A 159 9.78 -15.07 -5.15
C ILE A 159 9.49 -16.49 -5.65
N THR A 160 8.52 -16.64 -6.54
CA THR A 160 8.11 -17.94 -7.12
C THR A 160 8.86 -18.29 -8.40
N ASP A 161 9.75 -17.41 -8.90
CA ASP A 161 10.49 -17.56 -10.16
C ASP A 161 9.54 -17.79 -11.37
N THR A 162 8.47 -16.99 -11.41
CA THR A 162 7.40 -17.12 -12.41
C THR A 162 7.15 -15.84 -13.22
N GLU A 163 8.11 -14.91 -13.22
CA GLU A 163 7.99 -13.65 -13.96
C GLU A 163 7.60 -13.91 -15.42
N ASP A 164 6.56 -13.19 -15.87
CA ASP A 164 5.99 -13.28 -17.22
C ASP A 164 5.42 -14.66 -17.64
N ASN A 165 5.41 -15.65 -16.75
CA ASN A 165 4.96 -17.01 -17.04
C ASN A 165 3.61 -17.38 -16.41
N CYS A 166 3.07 -16.56 -15.50
CA CYS A 166 1.80 -16.83 -14.84
C CYS A 166 0.62 -16.84 -15.82
N LYS A 167 -0.27 -17.82 -15.64
CA LYS A 167 -1.45 -18.04 -16.50
C LYS A 167 -2.74 -17.53 -15.84
N TYR A 168 -2.73 -16.27 -15.40
CA TYR A 168 -3.89 -15.68 -14.73
C TYR A 168 -5.18 -15.82 -15.53
N ARG A 169 -6.24 -16.29 -14.88
CA ARG A 169 -7.60 -16.28 -15.42
C ARG A 169 -8.22 -14.90 -15.35
N GLN A 170 -7.87 -14.15 -14.27
CA GLN A 170 -8.27 -12.77 -14.07
C GLN A 170 -7.11 -11.99 -13.48
N GLU A 171 -6.90 -10.80 -14.00
CA GLU A 171 -5.98 -9.79 -13.46
C GLU A 171 -6.79 -8.64 -12.88
N LEU A 172 -6.64 -8.36 -11.59
CA LEU A 172 -7.44 -7.40 -10.84
C LEU A 172 -6.62 -6.20 -10.38
N THR A 173 -7.26 -5.05 -10.25
CA THR A 173 -6.59 -3.77 -10.03
C THR A 173 -6.32 -3.45 -8.56
N SER A 174 -6.91 -4.20 -7.62
CA SER A 174 -6.68 -3.96 -6.19
C SER A 174 -6.52 -5.26 -5.39
N THR A 175 -5.87 -5.15 -4.23
CA THR A 175 -5.76 -6.23 -3.24
C THR A 175 -7.14 -6.67 -2.75
N GLY A 176 -8.05 -5.73 -2.53
CA GLY A 176 -9.42 -6.02 -2.09
C GLY A 176 -10.23 -6.81 -3.12
N ASP A 177 -10.05 -6.53 -4.42
CA ASP A 177 -10.74 -7.26 -5.49
C ASP A 177 -10.27 -8.71 -5.58
N VAL A 178 -8.96 -8.97 -5.39
CA VAL A 178 -8.42 -10.34 -5.32
C VAL A 178 -9.08 -11.10 -4.17
N ILE A 179 -9.10 -10.54 -2.97
CA ILE A 179 -9.71 -11.16 -1.79
C ILE A 179 -11.20 -11.46 -2.04
N THR A 180 -11.94 -10.49 -2.55
CA THR A 180 -13.38 -10.64 -2.84
C THR A 180 -13.64 -11.72 -3.90
N THR A 181 -12.83 -11.76 -4.95
CA THR A 181 -12.98 -12.75 -6.03
C THR A 181 -12.68 -14.17 -5.56
N VAL A 182 -11.62 -14.34 -4.76
CA VAL A 182 -11.28 -15.65 -4.16
C VAL A 182 -12.36 -16.09 -3.16
N ALA A 183 -12.87 -15.18 -2.33
CA ALA A 183 -13.96 -15.46 -1.40
C ALA A 183 -15.24 -15.96 -2.11
N GLY A 184 -15.51 -15.49 -3.32
CA GLY A 184 -16.69 -15.87 -4.10
C GLY A 184 -16.53 -17.12 -4.95
N ASN A 185 -15.36 -17.76 -5.00
CA ASN A 185 -15.11 -18.91 -5.88
C ASN A 185 -14.33 -20.03 -5.18
N PRO A 186 -14.97 -21.18 -4.86
CA PRO A 186 -14.33 -22.33 -4.19
C PRO A 186 -13.13 -22.93 -4.94
N ALA A 187 -13.04 -22.72 -6.26
CA ALA A 187 -11.93 -23.21 -7.08
C ALA A 187 -10.80 -22.20 -7.25
N ALA A 188 -10.94 -20.97 -6.71
CA ALA A 188 -9.95 -19.91 -6.89
C ALA A 188 -8.76 -20.04 -5.93
N ILE A 189 -7.61 -19.64 -6.44
CA ILE A 189 -6.41 -19.30 -5.67
C ILE A 189 -5.99 -17.88 -6.06
N GLY A 190 -5.50 -17.12 -5.08
CA GLY A 190 -4.98 -15.79 -5.27
C GLY A 190 -3.86 -15.48 -4.28
N TYR A 191 -3.34 -14.28 -4.35
CA TYR A 191 -2.35 -13.77 -3.39
C TYR A 191 -2.70 -12.34 -2.97
N ALA A 192 -2.44 -12.02 -1.71
CA ALA A 192 -2.75 -10.72 -1.13
C ALA A 192 -1.78 -10.36 -0.01
N SER A 193 -1.69 -9.08 0.35
CA SER A 193 -1.00 -8.64 1.58
C SER A 193 -1.58 -9.34 2.80
N VAL A 194 -0.73 -9.92 3.66
CA VAL A 194 -1.15 -10.53 4.93
C VAL A 194 -1.96 -9.54 5.76
N ALA A 195 -1.53 -8.28 5.82
CA ALA A 195 -2.20 -7.21 6.55
C ALA A 195 -3.63 -6.92 6.05
N SER A 196 -3.94 -7.27 4.79
CA SER A 196 -5.26 -7.04 4.16
C SER A 196 -6.20 -8.23 4.28
N VAL A 197 -5.71 -9.44 4.61
CA VAL A 197 -6.53 -10.65 4.66
C VAL A 197 -7.51 -10.59 5.83
N LYS A 198 -8.74 -11.05 5.58
CA LYS A 198 -9.83 -11.17 6.55
C LYS A 198 -10.41 -12.59 6.49
N ASP A 199 -11.29 -12.91 7.42
CA ASP A 199 -11.94 -14.24 7.56
C ASP A 199 -12.77 -14.68 6.34
N SER A 200 -12.97 -13.80 5.36
CA SER A 200 -13.66 -14.13 4.11
C SER A 200 -12.88 -15.08 3.20
N VAL A 201 -11.58 -15.23 3.40
CA VAL A 201 -10.71 -16.16 2.69
C VAL A 201 -9.81 -16.89 3.68
N LYS A 202 -9.30 -18.04 3.25
CA LYS A 202 -8.34 -18.83 4.03
C LYS A 202 -6.92 -18.59 3.52
N MET A 203 -6.00 -18.23 4.41
CA MET A 203 -4.57 -18.25 4.13
C MET A 203 -4.06 -19.69 4.18
N VAL A 204 -3.28 -20.06 3.16
CA VAL A 204 -2.57 -21.33 3.08
C VAL A 204 -1.19 -21.15 3.70
N THR A 205 -0.70 -22.12 4.48
CA THR A 205 0.69 -22.10 4.93
C THR A 205 1.63 -22.35 3.75
N VAL A 206 2.85 -21.83 3.84
CA VAL A 206 3.86 -22.05 2.80
C VAL A 206 5.02 -22.84 3.39
N GLY A 207 5.16 -24.11 2.95
CA GLY A 207 6.14 -25.04 3.53
C GLY A 207 5.94 -25.29 5.01
N GLY A 208 4.68 -25.37 5.46
CA GLY A 208 4.29 -25.52 6.86
C GLY A 208 4.37 -24.25 7.70
N ILE A 209 4.78 -23.11 7.13
CA ILE A 209 4.90 -21.82 7.85
C ILE A 209 3.64 -20.98 7.63
N THR A 210 3.00 -20.59 8.72
CA THR A 210 1.83 -19.68 8.69
C THR A 210 2.28 -18.25 8.41
N PRO A 211 1.65 -17.55 7.45
CA PRO A 211 1.93 -16.12 7.24
C PRO A 211 1.42 -15.31 8.45
N SER A 212 2.34 -14.70 9.19
CA SER A 212 2.05 -13.87 10.36
C SER A 212 3.12 -12.81 10.55
N GLU A 213 2.83 -11.78 11.36
CA GLU A 213 3.82 -10.76 11.72
C GLU A 213 5.09 -11.40 12.32
N GLU A 214 4.96 -12.42 13.18
CA GLU A 214 6.07 -13.12 13.82
C GLU A 214 6.95 -13.82 12.78
N THR A 215 6.36 -14.61 11.86
CA THR A 215 7.08 -15.37 10.86
C THR A 215 7.65 -14.52 9.72
N ILE A 216 7.06 -13.34 9.47
CA ILE A 216 7.62 -12.32 8.58
C ILE A 216 8.83 -11.68 9.25
N LYS A 217 8.72 -11.33 10.53
CA LYS A 217 9.78 -10.66 11.30
C LYS A 217 11.02 -11.53 11.49
N ASP A 218 10.86 -12.81 11.76
CA ASP A 218 11.99 -13.75 11.93
C ASP A 218 12.52 -14.30 10.61
N GLY A 219 11.86 -13.99 9.48
CA GLY A 219 12.25 -14.42 8.14
C GLY A 219 11.89 -15.85 7.79
N SER A 220 11.17 -16.59 8.65
CA SER A 220 10.74 -17.96 8.37
C SER A 220 9.67 -18.03 7.28
N TYR A 221 8.78 -17.01 7.17
CA TYR A 221 7.85 -16.90 6.06
C TYR A 221 8.55 -16.26 4.85
N VAL A 222 8.86 -17.06 3.85
CA VAL A 222 9.71 -16.63 2.72
C VAL A 222 9.00 -15.75 1.68
N VAL A 223 7.67 -15.80 1.61
CA VAL A 223 6.89 -15.01 0.62
C VAL A 223 6.59 -13.63 1.21
N GLN A 224 7.62 -12.80 1.30
CA GLN A 224 7.55 -11.45 1.89
C GLN A 224 8.27 -10.41 1.03
N ARG A 225 7.94 -9.15 1.25
CA ARG A 225 8.47 -8.03 0.47
C ARG A 225 8.46 -6.72 1.27
N PRO A 226 9.23 -5.69 0.86
CA PRO A 226 9.17 -4.39 1.50
C PRO A 226 7.92 -3.61 1.09
N PHE A 227 7.43 -2.78 2.02
CA PHE A 227 6.64 -1.59 1.74
C PHE A 227 7.56 -0.38 1.71
N VAL A 228 7.53 0.35 0.62
CA VAL A 228 8.52 1.38 0.30
C VAL A 228 7.83 2.72 0.08
N LEU A 229 8.39 3.74 0.71
CA LEU A 229 8.09 5.15 0.42
C LEU A 229 9.01 5.61 -0.71
N VAL A 230 8.44 6.21 -1.72
CA VAL A 230 9.18 6.71 -2.87
C VAL A 230 9.11 8.23 -2.89
N THR A 231 10.27 8.87 -2.98
CA THR A 231 10.41 10.32 -3.11
C THR A 231 11.38 10.66 -4.25
N LYS A 232 11.45 11.93 -4.64
CA LYS A 232 12.37 12.40 -5.68
C LYS A 232 13.60 13.03 -5.03
N ALA A 233 14.81 12.52 -5.34
CA ALA A 233 16.05 12.89 -4.66
C ALA A 233 16.37 14.39 -4.74
N ASP A 234 16.12 15.01 -5.91
CA ASP A 234 16.46 16.40 -6.19
C ASP A 234 15.31 17.39 -5.94
N THR A 235 14.25 16.95 -5.25
CA THR A 235 13.09 17.78 -4.95
C THR A 235 12.79 17.75 -3.47
N GLU A 236 12.81 18.92 -2.83
CA GLU A 236 12.40 19.05 -1.45
C GLU A 236 10.89 18.79 -1.33
N LEU A 237 10.49 18.00 -0.34
CA LEU A 237 9.09 17.84 0.02
C LEU A 237 8.55 19.17 0.55
N SER A 238 7.23 19.39 0.42
CA SER A 238 6.58 20.49 1.14
C SER A 238 6.76 20.31 2.65
N GLU A 239 6.60 21.38 3.44
CA GLU A 239 6.75 21.32 4.91
C GLU A 239 5.83 20.23 5.50
N SER A 240 4.58 20.15 5.07
CA SER A 240 3.61 19.15 5.52
C SER A 240 4.01 17.72 5.11
N ALA A 241 4.47 17.54 3.87
CA ALA A 241 4.90 16.23 3.38
C ALA A 241 6.18 15.75 4.07
N GLN A 242 7.11 16.65 4.37
CA GLN A 242 8.32 16.32 5.14
C GLN A 242 7.97 15.95 6.59
N GLU A 243 7.07 16.70 7.25
CA GLU A 243 6.59 16.39 8.59
C GLU A 243 5.93 15.00 8.64
N PHE A 244 5.11 14.66 7.65
CA PHE A 244 4.53 13.32 7.55
C PHE A 244 5.58 12.24 7.28
N PHE A 245 6.51 12.47 6.35
CA PHE A 245 7.59 11.53 6.04
C PHE A 245 8.46 11.24 7.28
N ASP A 246 8.84 12.28 8.02
CA ASP A 246 9.65 12.17 9.25
C ASP A 246 8.87 11.40 10.34
N TYR A 247 7.55 11.65 10.47
CA TYR A 247 6.70 10.92 11.39
C TYR A 247 6.65 9.42 11.06
N ILE A 248 6.30 9.05 9.82
CA ILE A 248 6.09 7.64 9.45
C ILE A 248 7.39 6.83 9.42
N THR A 249 8.55 7.48 9.28
CA THR A 249 9.87 6.84 9.34
C THR A 249 10.48 6.84 10.75
N SER A 250 9.84 7.47 11.72
CA SER A 250 10.30 7.54 13.11
C SER A 250 9.87 6.34 13.94
N GLU A 251 10.55 6.16 15.10
CA GLU A 251 10.13 5.15 16.09
C GLU A 251 8.71 5.37 16.63
N LYS A 252 8.17 6.60 16.56
CA LYS A 252 6.81 6.92 17.03
C LYS A 252 5.73 6.22 16.19
N ALA A 253 6.00 5.98 14.92
CA ALA A 253 5.07 5.32 14.02
C ALA A 253 5.04 3.78 14.18
N ARG A 254 6.00 3.20 14.90
CA ARG A 254 6.17 1.74 15.01
C ARG A 254 4.91 1.01 15.52
N GLU A 255 4.29 1.53 16.57
CA GLU A 255 3.07 0.95 17.13
C GLU A 255 1.90 1.00 16.13
N ALA A 256 1.75 2.11 15.42
CA ALA A 256 0.75 2.28 14.38
C ALA A 256 1.00 1.33 13.18
N ILE A 257 2.26 1.16 12.77
CA ILE A 257 2.67 0.22 11.72
C ILE A 257 2.33 -1.22 12.12
N SER A 258 2.72 -1.66 13.32
CA SER A 258 2.42 -3.01 13.83
C SER A 258 0.92 -3.23 14.00
N SER A 259 0.14 -2.24 14.46
CA SER A 259 -1.32 -2.35 14.56
C SER A 259 -2.00 -2.55 13.22
N ALA A 260 -1.38 -2.10 12.14
CA ALA A 260 -1.82 -2.38 10.78
C ALA A 260 -1.50 -3.82 10.31
N GLY A 261 -0.72 -4.60 11.07
CA GLY A 261 -0.38 -6.00 10.78
C GLY A 261 0.82 -6.16 9.85
N VAL A 262 1.72 -5.18 9.84
CA VAL A 262 2.99 -5.22 9.09
C VAL A 262 4.17 -5.03 10.04
N VAL A 263 5.34 -5.52 9.65
CA VAL A 263 6.57 -5.45 10.45
C VAL A 263 7.30 -4.17 10.15
N ALA A 264 7.42 -3.25 11.13
CA ALA A 264 8.17 -2.02 10.96
C ALA A 264 9.65 -2.30 10.59
N ALA A 265 10.21 -1.49 9.68
CA ALA A 265 11.60 -1.67 9.23
C ALA A 265 12.64 -1.20 10.27
N ASN A 266 12.26 -0.35 11.23
CA ASN A 266 13.14 0.30 12.24
C ASN A 266 13.01 -0.36 13.61
#